data_de87d03c24fc79d41a43685118de2f63
#
_entry.id   de87d03c24fc79d41a43685118de2f63
#
_cell.length_a   1.000
_cell.length_b   1.000
_cell.length_c   1.000
_cell.angle_alpha   90.00
_cell.angle_beta   90.00
_cell.angle_gamma   90.00
#
_symmetry.space_group_name_H-M   'P 1'
#
loop_
_entity.id
_entity.type
_entity.pdbx_description
1 polymer ?
#
loop_
_entity_poly.entity_id
_entity_poly.type
_entity_poly.pdbx_seq_one_letter_code
_entity_poly.pdbx_strand_id
1 'polypeptide(L)'
;MPLLQAEEVTVAFGGRRALDSVSLTAEAGRVTGLIGPNGAGKSTLFDVLSGLRRPRAGRVRLDGRDITREGPARRARRGMSRTFQHLELFGRLSVRDNLLVAAELGPERRHAARTADAVLDRLGLTALADDPADALPTGIARLVEVGRALVLRPRVLLLDEPAAGQDAEETERFAVLLRSLAADGTAVLLVEHDMSLVMSVCDEVYVLDLGGVVACGPPALIQRDETVLAAYLGEA
;
A
#
# COMPACT_ATOMS: atom_id res chain seq x y z
N MET A 1 -15.83 -3.44 11.57
CA MET A 1 -14.81 -2.85 12.47
C MET A 1 -13.52 -2.67 11.67
N PRO A 2 -12.88 -1.51 11.74
CA PRO A 2 -11.65 -1.27 10.97
C PRO A 2 -10.57 -2.27 11.41
N LEU A 3 -9.86 -2.81 10.40
CA LEU A 3 -8.76 -3.76 10.63
C LEU A 3 -7.47 -3.04 10.98
N LEU A 4 -7.17 -1.92 10.31
CA LEU A 4 -6.03 -1.04 10.61
C LEU A 4 -6.55 0.34 10.98
N GLN A 5 -5.98 0.94 12.04
CA GLN A 5 -6.34 2.28 12.51
C GLN A 5 -5.08 3.07 12.86
N ALA A 6 -5.02 4.30 12.41
CA ALA A 6 -4.19 5.36 12.96
C ALA A 6 -5.10 6.28 13.79
N GLU A 7 -4.73 6.57 15.03
CA GLU A 7 -5.48 7.43 15.95
C GLU A 7 -4.59 8.61 16.36
N GLU A 8 -4.94 9.83 15.90
CA GLU A 8 -4.27 11.10 16.24
C GLU A 8 -2.74 11.06 16.10
N VAL A 9 -2.26 10.42 15.03
CA VAL A 9 -0.84 10.20 14.80
C VAL A 9 -0.14 11.53 14.52
N THR A 10 0.89 11.84 15.32
CA THR A 10 1.73 13.03 15.17
C THR A 10 3.18 12.64 14.99
N VAL A 11 3.83 13.18 13.96
CA VAL A 11 5.26 13.02 13.67
C VAL A 11 5.89 14.39 13.43
N ALA A 12 7.06 14.62 14.02
CA ALA A 12 7.81 15.84 13.80
C ALA A 12 9.29 15.56 13.50
N PHE A 13 9.87 16.36 12.62
CA PHE A 13 11.29 16.37 12.27
C PHE A 13 11.86 17.74 12.59
N GLY A 14 12.83 17.83 13.53
CA GLY A 14 13.51 19.11 13.90
C GLY A 14 12.52 20.17 14.28
N GLY A 15 11.44 20.24 14.55
CA GLY A 15 10.47 21.31 14.88
C GLY A 15 9.34 21.46 13.85
N ARG A 16 9.48 20.90 12.64
CA ARG A 16 8.40 20.86 11.64
C ARG A 16 7.57 19.62 11.84
N ARG A 17 6.24 19.76 11.93
CA ARG A 17 5.31 18.63 11.96
C ARG A 17 5.13 18.10 10.53
N ALA A 18 5.43 16.83 10.34
CA ALA A 18 5.16 16.12 9.09
C ALA A 18 3.80 15.42 9.13
N LEU A 19 3.30 15.08 10.34
CA LEU A 19 1.94 14.66 10.60
C LEU A 19 1.46 15.36 11.86
N ASP A 20 0.22 15.85 11.85
CA ASP A 20 -0.42 16.54 12.96
C ASP A 20 -1.80 15.94 13.24
N SER A 21 -1.85 15.06 14.26
CA SER A 21 -3.07 14.42 14.73
C SER A 21 -3.87 13.67 13.64
N VAL A 22 -3.15 13.00 12.73
CA VAL A 22 -3.76 12.26 11.62
C VAL A 22 -4.49 11.02 12.13
N SER A 23 -5.76 10.89 11.77
CA SER A 23 -6.56 9.69 11.99
C SER A 23 -7.02 9.09 10.66
N LEU A 24 -6.86 7.78 10.50
CA LEU A 24 -7.23 7.02 9.31
C LEU A 24 -7.63 5.61 9.70
N THR A 25 -8.57 5.05 8.97
CA THR A 25 -8.98 3.63 9.11
C THR A 25 -8.90 2.91 7.78
N ALA A 26 -8.56 1.61 7.82
CA ALA A 26 -8.72 0.72 6.69
C ALA A 26 -9.49 -0.53 7.13
N GLU A 27 -10.56 -0.85 6.42
CA GLU A 27 -11.45 -1.96 6.72
C GLU A 27 -11.08 -3.21 5.92
N ALA A 28 -11.28 -4.38 6.52
CA ALA A 28 -11.16 -5.64 5.80
C ALA A 28 -12.16 -5.67 4.63
N GLY A 29 -11.71 -6.15 3.48
CA GLY A 29 -12.55 -6.24 2.31
C GLY A 29 -12.78 -4.93 1.55
N ARG A 30 -11.99 -3.89 1.84
CA ARG A 30 -12.09 -2.59 1.20
C ARG A 30 -10.75 -2.06 0.71
N VAL A 31 -10.82 -1.19 -0.28
CA VAL A 31 -9.69 -0.38 -0.77
C VAL A 31 -9.84 1.04 -0.22
N THR A 32 -8.87 1.47 0.57
CA THR A 32 -8.79 2.84 1.12
C THR A 32 -7.69 3.59 0.36
N GLY A 33 -8.01 4.73 -0.23
CA GLY A 33 -7.06 5.62 -0.87
C GLY A 33 -6.48 6.65 0.11
N LEU A 34 -5.20 6.97 -0.04
CA LEU A 34 -4.54 8.08 0.64
C LEU A 34 -3.89 8.96 -0.42
N ILE A 35 -4.47 10.12 -0.67
CA ILE A 35 -4.01 11.06 -1.68
C ILE A 35 -3.58 12.39 -1.04
N GLY A 36 -2.99 13.27 -1.84
CA GLY A 36 -2.56 14.59 -1.42
C GLY A 36 -1.30 15.04 -2.14
N PRO A 37 -0.94 16.31 -2.07
CA PRO A 37 0.23 16.87 -2.73
C PRO A 37 1.55 16.26 -2.22
N ASN A 38 2.65 16.57 -2.94
CA ASN A 38 3.98 16.17 -2.53
C ASN A 38 4.35 16.85 -1.19
N GLY A 39 4.92 16.07 -0.28
CA GLY A 39 5.23 16.59 1.06
C GLY A 39 4.05 16.68 2.02
N ALA A 40 2.83 16.26 1.64
CA ALA A 40 1.67 16.25 2.53
C ALA A 40 1.80 15.30 3.73
N GLY A 41 2.74 14.34 3.70
CA GLY A 41 3.00 13.42 4.80
C GLY A 41 2.61 11.96 4.52
N LYS A 42 2.16 11.61 3.31
CA LYS A 42 1.70 10.26 2.93
C LYS A 42 2.72 9.17 3.26
N SER A 43 3.95 9.28 2.76
CA SER A 43 5.04 8.32 3.03
C SER A 43 5.40 8.26 4.51
N THR A 44 5.33 9.39 5.24
CA THR A 44 5.54 9.43 6.69
C THR A 44 4.47 8.63 7.42
N LEU A 45 3.20 8.74 7.00
CA LEU A 45 2.11 7.96 7.58
C LEU A 45 2.30 6.46 7.29
N PHE A 46 2.68 6.09 6.07
CA PHE A 46 3.01 4.70 5.71
C PHE A 46 4.15 4.13 6.56
N ASP A 47 5.19 4.94 6.84
CA ASP A 47 6.29 4.54 7.73
C ASP A 47 5.80 4.30 9.17
N VAL A 48 4.86 5.11 9.64
CA VAL A 48 4.25 4.91 10.95
C VAL A 48 3.39 3.65 10.96
N LEU A 49 2.54 3.45 9.94
CA LEU A 49 1.67 2.29 9.83
C LEU A 49 2.45 0.98 9.69
N SER A 50 3.56 0.97 8.94
CA SER A 50 4.42 -0.21 8.77
C SER A 50 5.37 -0.45 9.95
N GLY A 51 5.52 0.52 10.88
CA GLY A 51 6.39 0.42 12.05
C GLY A 51 7.86 0.76 11.80
N LEU A 52 8.18 1.31 10.62
CA LEU A 52 9.48 1.87 10.30
C LEU A 52 9.76 3.13 11.12
N ARG A 53 8.70 3.86 11.47
CA ARG A 53 8.77 5.07 12.27
C ARG A 53 7.82 5.01 13.47
N ARG A 54 8.29 5.47 14.62
CA ARG A 54 7.43 5.66 15.80
C ARG A 54 6.82 7.06 15.78
N PRO A 55 5.53 7.22 16.00
CA PRO A 55 4.91 8.52 16.16
C PRO A 55 5.33 9.15 17.48
N ARG A 56 5.32 10.49 17.54
CA ARG A 56 5.53 11.25 18.78
C ARG A 56 4.31 11.19 19.70
N ALA A 57 3.11 11.20 19.09
CA ALA A 57 1.83 11.04 19.78
C ALA A 57 0.87 10.23 18.90
N GLY A 58 -0.21 9.76 19.48
CA GLY A 58 -1.19 8.93 18.79
C GLY A 58 -0.86 7.44 18.86
N ARG A 59 -1.66 6.63 18.18
CA ARG A 59 -1.57 5.16 18.22
C ARG A 59 -1.82 4.55 16.86
N VAL A 60 -1.28 3.34 16.67
CA VAL A 60 -1.61 2.45 15.55
C VAL A 60 -2.18 1.17 16.12
N ARG A 61 -3.37 0.78 15.62
CA ARG A 61 -4.02 -0.48 16.00
C ARG A 61 -4.17 -1.40 14.80
N LEU A 62 -4.00 -2.67 15.04
CA LEU A 62 -4.30 -3.73 14.09
C LEU A 62 -5.23 -4.73 14.77
N ASP A 63 -6.43 -4.91 14.20
CA ASP A 63 -7.46 -5.78 14.76
C ASP A 63 -7.75 -5.45 16.24
N GLY A 64 -7.97 -4.16 16.54
CA GLY A 64 -8.19 -3.62 17.88
C GLY A 64 -6.97 -3.59 18.81
N ARG A 65 -5.87 -4.28 18.44
CA ARG A 65 -4.65 -4.35 19.26
C ARG A 65 -3.73 -3.17 18.98
N ASP A 66 -3.25 -2.52 20.02
CA ASP A 66 -2.21 -1.49 19.91
C ASP A 66 -0.87 -2.10 19.48
N ILE A 67 -0.38 -1.67 18.30
CA ILE A 67 0.88 -2.09 17.70
C ILE A 67 1.87 -0.91 17.56
N THR A 68 1.59 0.23 18.19
CA THR A 68 2.35 1.47 18.04
C THR A 68 3.85 1.29 18.28
N ARG A 69 4.22 0.44 19.25
CA ARG A 69 5.61 0.18 19.60
C ARG A 69 6.21 -1.05 18.91
N GLU A 70 5.42 -1.75 18.08
CA GLU A 70 5.89 -2.92 17.36
C GLU A 70 6.62 -2.50 16.08
N GLY A 71 7.81 -3.05 15.85
CA GLY A 71 8.59 -2.82 14.62
C GLY A 71 8.06 -3.64 13.43
N PRO A 72 8.60 -3.38 12.21
CA PRO A 72 8.09 -3.94 10.95
C PRO A 72 7.99 -5.46 10.95
N ALA A 73 9.00 -6.17 11.42
CA ALA A 73 9.01 -7.63 11.45
C ALA A 73 7.89 -8.24 12.32
N ARG A 74 7.45 -7.55 13.39
CA ARG A 74 6.31 -8.01 14.19
C ARG A 74 5.00 -7.74 13.49
N ARG A 75 4.87 -6.59 12.83
CA ARG A 75 3.67 -6.22 12.05
C ARG A 75 3.50 -7.15 10.85
N ALA A 76 4.59 -7.51 10.17
CA ALA A 76 4.57 -8.49 9.08
C ALA A 76 4.04 -9.86 9.56
N ARG A 77 4.52 -10.34 10.72
CA ARG A 77 4.01 -11.59 11.33
C ARG A 77 2.54 -11.53 11.76
N ARG A 78 1.96 -10.32 11.87
CA ARG A 78 0.53 -10.11 12.11
C ARG A 78 -0.29 -10.02 10.84
N GLY A 79 0.35 -10.22 9.67
CA GLY A 79 -0.30 -10.15 8.37
C GLY A 79 -0.38 -8.74 7.79
N MET A 80 0.60 -7.89 8.06
CA MET A 80 0.74 -6.60 7.36
C MET A 80 1.90 -6.69 6.38
N SER A 81 1.64 -6.43 5.09
CA SER A 81 2.67 -6.29 4.06
C SER A 81 2.69 -4.88 3.48
N ARG A 82 3.85 -4.47 2.98
CA ARG A 82 4.04 -3.16 2.33
C ARG A 82 4.91 -3.31 1.09
N THR A 83 4.58 -2.61 0.01
CA THR A 83 5.51 -2.29 -1.08
C THR A 83 6.24 -0.98 -0.77
N PHE A 84 7.34 -0.71 -1.47
CA PHE A 84 8.13 0.49 -1.31
C PHE A 84 8.12 1.32 -2.59
N GLN A 85 8.30 2.63 -2.48
CA GLN A 85 8.34 3.55 -3.62
C GLN A 85 9.49 3.23 -4.59
N HIS A 86 10.64 2.79 -4.08
CA HIS A 86 11.74 2.30 -4.90
C HIS A 86 11.62 0.80 -5.12
N LEU A 87 11.94 0.35 -6.33
CA LEU A 87 11.96 -1.06 -6.67
C LEU A 87 13.02 -1.81 -5.85
N GLU A 88 12.59 -2.74 -5.03
CA GLU A 88 13.42 -3.53 -4.10
C GLU A 88 13.48 -5.00 -4.54
N LEU A 89 13.60 -5.23 -5.87
CA LEU A 89 13.73 -6.59 -6.41
C LEU A 89 15.16 -7.10 -6.34
N PHE A 90 15.31 -8.40 -6.19
CA PHE A 90 16.57 -9.09 -6.41
C PHE A 90 16.81 -9.24 -7.92
N GLY A 91 17.42 -8.25 -8.56
CA GLY A 91 17.49 -8.12 -10.03
C GLY A 91 18.05 -9.36 -10.72
N ARG A 92 19.05 -10.01 -10.12
CA ARG A 92 19.70 -11.23 -10.66
C ARG A 92 18.89 -12.51 -10.49
N LEU A 93 17.86 -12.49 -9.64
CA LEU A 93 16.97 -13.62 -9.47
C LEU A 93 15.83 -13.55 -10.50
N SER A 94 15.29 -14.71 -10.84
CA SER A 94 14.09 -14.79 -11.67
C SER A 94 12.87 -14.15 -10.97
N VAL A 95 11.83 -13.87 -11.73
CA VAL A 95 10.53 -13.41 -11.17
C VAL A 95 10.02 -14.42 -10.14
N ARG A 96 10.04 -15.71 -10.48
CA ARG A 96 9.66 -16.81 -9.56
C ARG A 96 10.48 -16.81 -8.29
N ASP A 97 11.82 -16.69 -8.39
CA ASP A 97 12.70 -16.72 -7.23
C ASP A 97 12.51 -15.51 -6.32
N ASN A 98 12.19 -14.34 -6.87
CA ASN A 98 11.81 -13.17 -6.08
C ASN A 98 10.59 -13.44 -5.19
N LEU A 99 9.57 -14.11 -5.70
CA LEU A 99 8.40 -14.51 -4.94
C LEU A 99 8.72 -15.64 -3.97
N LEU A 100 9.51 -16.62 -4.40
CA LEU A 100 9.88 -17.78 -3.58
C LEU A 100 10.63 -17.38 -2.31
N VAL A 101 11.64 -16.50 -2.43
CA VAL A 101 12.38 -15.97 -1.27
C VAL A 101 11.44 -15.31 -0.24
N ALA A 102 10.45 -14.55 -0.70
CA ALA A 102 9.46 -13.96 0.20
C ALA A 102 8.51 -15.02 0.80
N ALA A 103 8.08 -16.00 0.01
CA ALA A 103 7.17 -17.07 0.45
C ALA A 103 7.80 -17.96 1.54
N GLU A 104 9.13 -18.18 1.49
CA GLU A 104 9.86 -18.94 2.52
C GLU A 104 9.85 -18.25 3.89
N LEU A 105 9.66 -16.94 3.93
CA LEU A 105 9.49 -16.16 5.17
C LEU A 105 8.03 -16.11 5.64
N GLY A 106 7.11 -16.56 4.80
CA GLY A 106 5.68 -16.48 5.00
C GLY A 106 5.10 -17.59 5.90
N PRO A 107 3.79 -17.51 6.19
CA PRO A 107 3.09 -18.50 7.01
C PRO A 107 3.04 -19.89 6.37
N GLU A 108 3.10 -19.98 5.05
CA GLU A 108 3.06 -21.23 4.27
C GLU A 108 4.43 -21.66 3.73
N ARG A 109 5.51 -21.34 4.44
CA ARG A 109 6.88 -21.66 4.02
C ARG A 109 7.13 -23.09 3.56
N ARG A 110 6.36 -24.07 4.09
CA ARG A 110 6.44 -25.50 3.68
C ARG A 110 5.92 -25.73 2.25
N HIS A 111 5.15 -24.79 1.73
CA HIS A 111 4.56 -24.84 0.39
C HIS A 111 4.97 -23.60 -0.43
N ALA A 112 6.14 -22.99 -0.12
CA ALA A 112 6.58 -21.72 -0.68
C ALA A 112 6.54 -21.72 -2.22
N ALA A 113 7.04 -22.77 -2.88
CA ALA A 113 7.02 -22.87 -4.33
C ALA A 113 5.57 -22.83 -4.89
N ARG A 114 4.67 -23.62 -4.30
CA ARG A 114 3.25 -23.63 -4.72
C ARG A 114 2.58 -22.27 -4.49
N THR A 115 2.91 -21.60 -3.39
CA THR A 115 2.38 -20.26 -3.09
C THR A 115 2.91 -19.23 -4.08
N ALA A 116 4.20 -19.29 -4.43
CA ALA A 116 4.80 -18.42 -5.45
C ALA A 116 4.13 -18.63 -6.81
N ASP A 117 3.97 -19.89 -7.26
CA ASP A 117 3.32 -20.21 -8.53
C ASP A 117 1.87 -19.72 -8.59
N ALA A 118 1.10 -19.91 -7.52
CA ALA A 118 -0.28 -19.43 -7.46
C ALA A 118 -0.39 -17.90 -7.52
N VAL A 119 0.58 -17.18 -6.93
CA VAL A 119 0.61 -15.70 -7.01
C VAL A 119 1.07 -15.25 -8.39
N LEU A 120 2.03 -15.92 -9.03
CA LEU A 120 2.44 -15.64 -10.42
C LEU A 120 1.24 -15.77 -11.37
N ASP A 121 0.46 -16.84 -11.22
CA ASP A 121 -0.75 -17.06 -12.02
C ASP A 121 -1.78 -15.92 -11.79
N ARG A 122 -2.04 -15.59 -10.53
CA ARG A 122 -2.96 -14.51 -10.16
C ARG A 122 -2.55 -13.14 -10.73
N LEU A 123 -1.26 -12.88 -10.85
CA LEU A 123 -0.70 -11.65 -11.41
C LEU A 123 -0.57 -11.67 -12.94
N GLY A 124 -0.81 -12.81 -13.59
CA GLY A 124 -0.61 -13.01 -15.02
C GLY A 124 0.88 -13.02 -15.42
N LEU A 125 1.77 -13.36 -14.47
CA LEU A 125 3.23 -13.32 -14.66
C LEU A 125 3.85 -14.71 -14.95
N THR A 126 3.03 -15.75 -15.12
CA THR A 126 3.52 -17.13 -15.32
C THR A 126 4.45 -17.27 -16.51
N ALA A 127 4.19 -16.55 -17.62
CA ALA A 127 5.03 -16.58 -18.81
C ALA A 127 6.42 -15.94 -18.60
N LEU A 128 6.56 -15.06 -17.59
CA LEU A 128 7.79 -14.35 -17.24
C LEU A 128 8.49 -14.97 -16.01
N ALA A 129 8.01 -16.11 -15.53
CA ALA A 129 8.43 -16.69 -14.26
C ALA A 129 9.97 -16.91 -14.17
N ASP A 130 10.59 -17.30 -15.26
CA ASP A 130 12.00 -17.63 -15.34
C ASP A 130 12.88 -16.47 -15.82
N ASP A 131 12.26 -15.32 -16.17
CA ASP A 131 12.97 -14.12 -16.62
C ASP A 131 13.69 -13.44 -15.42
N PRO A 132 14.88 -12.86 -15.63
CA PRO A 132 15.58 -12.10 -14.61
C PRO A 132 14.84 -10.79 -14.31
N ALA A 133 14.71 -10.46 -13.03
CA ALA A 133 13.89 -9.32 -12.60
C ALA A 133 14.43 -7.96 -13.03
N ASP A 134 15.75 -7.84 -13.33
CA ASP A 134 16.37 -6.61 -13.82
C ASP A 134 16.11 -6.34 -15.32
N ALA A 135 15.61 -7.34 -16.06
CA ALA A 135 15.24 -7.21 -17.47
C ALA A 135 13.77 -6.75 -17.67
N LEU A 136 12.99 -6.65 -16.60
CA LEU A 136 11.56 -6.36 -16.69
C LEU A 136 11.27 -4.86 -16.93
N PRO A 137 10.24 -4.54 -17.71
CA PRO A 137 9.64 -3.19 -17.73
C PRO A 137 9.20 -2.78 -16.32
N THR A 138 9.24 -1.47 -16.03
CA THR A 138 8.94 -0.93 -14.69
C THR A 138 7.57 -1.36 -14.16
N GLY A 139 6.50 -1.32 -14.99
CA GLY A 139 5.16 -1.74 -14.58
C GLY A 139 5.11 -3.21 -14.14
N ILE A 140 5.77 -4.10 -14.90
CA ILE A 140 5.86 -5.54 -14.56
C ILE A 140 6.69 -5.73 -13.27
N ALA A 141 7.82 -5.03 -13.14
CA ALA A 141 8.64 -5.09 -11.93
C ALA A 141 7.84 -4.67 -10.68
N ARG A 142 6.96 -3.66 -10.79
CA ARG A 142 6.02 -3.27 -9.72
C ARG A 142 5.04 -4.40 -9.37
N LEU A 143 4.51 -5.12 -10.36
CA LEU A 143 3.66 -6.27 -10.08
C LEU A 143 4.41 -7.40 -9.35
N VAL A 144 5.70 -7.61 -9.66
CA VAL A 144 6.53 -8.58 -8.92
C VAL A 144 6.70 -8.16 -7.46
N GLU A 145 6.89 -6.87 -7.15
CA GLU A 145 6.91 -6.37 -5.76
C GLU A 145 5.58 -6.61 -5.04
N VAL A 146 4.46 -6.34 -5.70
CA VAL A 146 3.12 -6.68 -5.18
C VAL A 146 3.03 -8.18 -4.93
N GLY A 147 3.53 -9.02 -5.85
CA GLY A 147 3.59 -10.46 -5.70
C GLY A 147 4.37 -10.90 -4.45
N ARG A 148 5.54 -10.29 -4.19
CA ARG A 148 6.32 -10.55 -2.97
C ARG A 148 5.55 -10.20 -1.69
N ALA A 149 4.69 -9.19 -1.73
CA ALA A 149 3.82 -8.86 -0.60
C ALA A 149 2.67 -9.87 -0.47
N LEU A 150 2.11 -10.35 -1.58
CA LEU A 150 0.95 -11.26 -1.61
C LEU A 150 1.27 -12.68 -1.18
N VAL A 151 2.47 -13.21 -1.48
CA VAL A 151 2.88 -14.55 -1.02
C VAL A 151 2.92 -14.67 0.51
N LEU A 152 2.99 -13.54 1.23
CA LEU A 152 2.89 -13.49 2.68
C LEU A 152 1.46 -13.59 3.21
N ARG A 153 0.45 -13.64 2.32
CA ARG A 153 -0.99 -13.68 2.63
C ARG A 153 -1.40 -12.58 3.60
N PRO A 154 -1.22 -11.31 3.23
CA PRO A 154 -1.48 -10.21 4.13
C PRO A 154 -2.96 -10.05 4.42
N ARG A 155 -3.28 -9.70 5.68
CA ARG A 155 -4.59 -9.18 6.08
C ARG A 155 -4.71 -7.70 5.78
N VAL A 156 -3.56 -6.98 5.84
CA VAL A 156 -3.43 -5.56 5.48
C VAL A 156 -2.30 -5.42 4.47
N LEU A 157 -2.59 -4.81 3.33
CA LEU A 157 -1.65 -4.52 2.26
C LEU A 157 -1.51 -3.01 2.08
N LEU A 158 -0.31 -2.50 2.32
CA LEU A 158 0.06 -1.10 2.13
C LEU A 158 0.79 -0.98 0.78
N LEU A 159 0.22 -0.24 -0.16
CA LEU A 159 0.75 -0.06 -1.52
C LEU A 159 1.15 1.40 -1.72
N ASP A 160 2.42 1.62 -2.05
CA ASP A 160 3.01 2.95 -2.25
C ASP A 160 3.35 3.14 -3.73
N GLU A 161 2.50 3.85 -4.47
CA GLU A 161 2.58 4.14 -5.91
C GLU A 161 2.79 2.87 -6.78
N PRO A 162 1.97 1.82 -6.60
CA PRO A 162 2.20 0.54 -7.27
C PRO A 162 1.91 0.56 -8.77
N ALA A 163 1.16 1.54 -9.30
CA ALA A 163 0.86 1.68 -10.72
C ALA A 163 1.86 2.57 -11.47
N ALA A 164 2.91 3.07 -10.80
CA ALA A 164 3.90 3.92 -11.46
C ALA A 164 4.60 3.19 -12.62
N GLY A 165 4.54 3.79 -13.82
CA GLY A 165 5.14 3.24 -15.05
C GLY A 165 4.29 2.20 -15.77
N GLN A 166 3.04 2.00 -15.37
CA GLN A 166 2.05 1.18 -16.07
C GLN A 166 1.36 1.99 -17.19
N ASP A 167 1.01 1.31 -18.27
CA ASP A 167 0.10 1.86 -19.26
C ASP A 167 -1.37 1.75 -18.83
N ALA A 168 -2.29 2.27 -19.65
CA ALA A 168 -3.73 2.30 -19.31
C ALA A 168 -4.33 0.89 -19.18
N GLU A 169 -3.91 -0.07 -20.00
CA GLU A 169 -4.39 -1.46 -19.95
C GLU A 169 -3.83 -2.19 -18.71
N GLU A 170 -2.57 -1.97 -18.41
CA GLU A 170 -1.91 -2.50 -17.20
C GLU A 170 -2.58 -1.94 -15.93
N THR A 171 -2.88 -0.64 -15.91
CA THR A 171 -3.57 0.04 -14.79
C THR A 171 -4.98 -0.53 -14.59
N GLU A 172 -5.74 -0.80 -15.66
CA GLU A 172 -7.07 -1.41 -15.54
C GLU A 172 -6.98 -2.86 -14.99
N ARG A 173 -6.01 -3.65 -15.48
CA ARG A 173 -5.76 -5.00 -14.92
C ARG A 173 -5.39 -4.92 -13.43
N PHE A 174 -4.57 -3.94 -13.07
CA PHE A 174 -4.20 -3.71 -11.69
C PHE A 174 -5.40 -3.30 -10.81
N ALA A 175 -6.30 -2.47 -11.34
CA ALA A 175 -7.55 -2.11 -10.69
C ALA A 175 -8.42 -3.34 -10.39
N VAL A 176 -8.54 -4.27 -11.34
CA VAL A 176 -9.24 -5.56 -11.15
C VAL A 176 -8.57 -6.38 -10.05
N LEU A 177 -7.25 -6.45 -10.03
CA LEU A 177 -6.48 -7.14 -8.99
C LEU A 177 -6.79 -6.56 -7.59
N LEU A 178 -6.74 -5.23 -7.42
CA LEU A 178 -7.01 -4.58 -6.13
C LEU A 178 -8.42 -4.88 -5.62
N ARG A 179 -9.42 -4.80 -6.49
CA ARG A 179 -10.81 -5.16 -6.15
C ARG A 179 -10.94 -6.63 -5.75
N SER A 180 -10.22 -7.53 -6.45
CA SER A 180 -10.23 -8.96 -6.11
C SER A 180 -9.56 -9.25 -4.76
N LEU A 181 -8.47 -8.55 -4.42
CA LEU A 181 -7.80 -8.67 -3.13
C LEU A 181 -8.71 -8.20 -1.98
N ALA A 182 -9.42 -7.10 -2.18
CA ALA A 182 -10.42 -6.62 -1.23
C ALA A 182 -11.56 -7.64 -1.08
N ALA A 183 -12.12 -8.15 -2.19
CA ALA A 183 -13.18 -9.17 -2.15
C ALA A 183 -12.76 -10.45 -1.38
N ASP A 184 -11.47 -10.81 -1.39
CA ASP A 184 -10.90 -11.90 -0.59
C ASP A 184 -10.72 -11.53 0.91
N GLY A 185 -11.11 -10.32 1.32
CA GLY A 185 -11.07 -9.86 2.71
C GLY A 185 -9.81 -9.09 3.11
N THR A 186 -8.88 -8.81 2.19
CA THR A 186 -7.70 -7.98 2.48
C THR A 186 -8.12 -6.51 2.65
N ALA A 187 -7.63 -5.85 3.70
CA ALA A 187 -7.68 -4.40 3.79
C ALA A 187 -6.55 -3.81 2.94
N VAL A 188 -6.87 -3.09 1.89
CA VAL A 188 -5.88 -2.45 1.01
C VAL A 188 -5.82 -0.96 1.34
N LEU A 189 -4.64 -0.45 1.65
CA LEU A 189 -4.38 0.98 1.74
C LEU A 189 -3.43 1.39 0.61
N LEU A 190 -3.90 2.27 -0.26
CA LEU A 190 -3.28 2.65 -1.52
C LEU A 190 -2.87 4.13 -1.49
N VAL A 191 -1.58 4.42 -1.68
CA VAL A 191 -1.11 5.76 -2.05
C VAL A 191 -0.91 5.78 -3.55
N GLU A 192 -1.56 6.71 -4.23
CA GLU A 192 -1.45 6.89 -5.69
C GLU A 192 -1.61 8.35 -6.10
N HIS A 193 -1.04 8.67 -7.25
CA HIS A 193 -1.18 9.97 -7.92
C HIS A 193 -2.14 9.89 -9.12
N ASP A 194 -2.38 8.71 -9.66
CA ASP A 194 -3.38 8.49 -10.70
C ASP A 194 -4.78 8.55 -10.09
N MET A 195 -5.41 9.71 -10.24
CA MET A 195 -6.76 9.94 -9.73
C MET A 195 -7.79 9.04 -10.40
N SER A 196 -7.58 8.62 -11.65
CA SER A 196 -8.49 7.72 -12.36
C SER A 196 -8.50 6.36 -11.68
N LEU A 197 -7.33 5.81 -11.36
CA LEU A 197 -7.20 4.56 -10.62
C LEU A 197 -7.83 4.70 -9.24
N VAL A 198 -7.46 5.73 -8.45
CA VAL A 198 -8.00 5.93 -7.09
C VAL A 198 -9.53 5.98 -7.11
N MET A 199 -10.11 6.79 -8.00
CA MET A 199 -11.56 6.96 -8.09
C MET A 199 -12.29 5.70 -8.58
N SER A 200 -11.61 4.84 -9.34
CA SER A 200 -12.19 3.60 -9.85
C SER A 200 -12.19 2.45 -8.84
N VAL A 201 -11.20 2.41 -7.91
CA VAL A 201 -10.99 1.23 -7.05
C VAL A 201 -11.28 1.47 -5.58
N CYS A 202 -11.18 2.72 -5.08
CA CYS A 202 -11.30 3.00 -3.65
C CYS A 202 -12.77 3.05 -3.21
N ASP A 203 -13.03 2.50 -2.04
CA ASP A 203 -14.32 2.63 -1.34
C ASP A 203 -14.36 3.91 -0.52
N GLU A 204 -13.21 4.34 0.00
CA GLU A 204 -13.02 5.54 0.80
C GLU A 204 -11.67 6.17 0.48
N VAL A 205 -11.60 7.49 0.46
CA VAL A 205 -10.38 8.24 0.15
C VAL A 205 -10.13 9.27 1.26
N TYR A 206 -8.91 9.27 1.80
CA TYR A 206 -8.39 10.28 2.70
C TYR A 206 -7.50 11.25 1.91
N VAL A 207 -7.72 12.53 2.09
CA VAL A 207 -6.90 13.58 1.49
C VAL A 207 -6.04 14.19 2.57
N LEU A 208 -4.73 14.07 2.40
CA LEU A 208 -3.73 14.62 3.29
C LEU A 208 -3.14 15.89 2.69
N ASP A 209 -3.10 16.97 3.47
CA ASP A 209 -2.39 18.18 3.11
C ASP A 209 -1.71 18.77 4.35
N LEU A 210 -0.49 19.31 4.18
CA LEU A 210 0.35 19.91 5.23
C LEU A 210 0.41 19.12 6.55
N GLY A 211 0.33 17.79 6.44
CA GLY A 211 0.40 16.87 7.58
C GLY A 211 -0.92 16.62 8.28
N GLY A 212 -2.04 17.15 7.81
CA GLY A 212 -3.39 16.94 8.33
C GLY A 212 -4.32 16.27 7.33
N VAL A 213 -5.36 15.59 7.79
CA VAL A 213 -6.46 15.12 6.93
C VAL A 213 -7.40 16.29 6.68
N VAL A 214 -7.52 16.71 5.42
CA VAL A 214 -8.38 17.85 5.03
C VAL A 214 -9.74 17.41 4.50
N ALA A 215 -9.84 16.18 3.98
CA ALA A 215 -11.10 15.59 3.55
C ALA A 215 -11.05 14.06 3.68
N CYS A 216 -12.21 13.44 3.88
CA CYS A 216 -12.38 11.99 3.90
C CYS A 216 -13.78 11.63 3.43
N GLY A 217 -13.89 10.62 2.57
CA GLY A 217 -15.18 10.13 2.10
C GLY A 217 -15.10 9.28 0.84
N PRO A 218 -16.26 8.88 0.31
CA PRO A 218 -16.34 8.16 -0.96
C PRO A 218 -15.74 8.98 -2.11
N PRO A 219 -15.13 8.32 -3.13
CA PRO A 219 -14.49 8.99 -4.27
C PRO A 219 -15.34 10.08 -4.92
N ALA A 220 -16.63 9.83 -5.11
CA ALA A 220 -17.57 10.78 -5.74
C ALA A 220 -17.74 12.09 -4.96
N LEU A 221 -17.57 12.07 -3.64
CA LEU A 221 -17.60 13.28 -2.81
C LEU A 221 -16.26 14.01 -2.88
N ILE A 222 -15.16 13.28 -2.80
CA ILE A 222 -13.80 13.83 -2.85
C ILE A 222 -13.54 14.59 -4.15
N GLN A 223 -14.01 14.09 -5.29
CA GLN A 223 -13.86 14.76 -6.59
C GLN A 223 -14.53 16.15 -6.65
N ARG A 224 -15.52 16.43 -5.81
CA ARG A 224 -16.30 17.67 -5.80
C ARG A 224 -15.97 18.57 -4.62
N ASP A 225 -15.08 18.13 -3.75
CA ASP A 225 -14.71 18.89 -2.55
C ASP A 225 -13.79 20.06 -2.93
N GLU A 226 -14.27 21.29 -2.65
CA GLU A 226 -13.52 22.51 -2.97
C GLU A 226 -12.18 22.60 -2.24
N THR A 227 -12.07 22.06 -1.04
CA THR A 227 -10.84 22.01 -0.26
C THR A 227 -9.81 21.12 -0.93
N VAL A 228 -10.27 19.98 -1.46
CA VAL A 228 -9.42 19.05 -2.22
C VAL A 228 -8.94 19.69 -3.51
N LEU A 229 -9.85 20.31 -4.27
CA LEU A 229 -9.47 21.02 -5.51
C LEU A 229 -8.46 22.14 -5.24
N ALA A 230 -8.63 22.92 -4.16
CA ALA A 230 -7.71 23.97 -3.78
C ALA A 230 -6.32 23.44 -3.38
N ALA A 231 -6.24 22.31 -2.66
CA ALA A 231 -4.98 21.69 -2.27
C ALA A 231 -4.15 21.23 -3.48
N TYR A 232 -4.79 20.79 -4.56
CA TYR A 232 -4.11 20.39 -5.80
C TYR A 232 -3.84 21.55 -6.76
N LEU A 233 -4.65 22.62 -6.76
CA LEU A 233 -4.45 23.81 -7.60
C LEU A 233 -3.37 24.75 -7.07
N GLY A 234 -3.02 24.66 -5.80
CA GLY A 234 -1.95 25.45 -5.19
C GLY A 234 -0.52 25.03 -5.58
N GLU A 235 -0.36 23.95 -6.33
CA GLU A 235 0.93 23.43 -6.85
C GLU A 235 1.22 23.85 -8.30
N ALA A 236 0.40 24.70 -8.94
CA ALA A 236 0.58 25.18 -10.32
C ALA A 236 1.42 26.46 -10.40
#